data_590bf33d82b9c955f3f3277028fc0c0c
#
_entry.id   590bf33d82b9c955f3f3277028fc0c0c
#
_cell.length_a   1.000
_cell.length_b   1.000
_cell.length_c   1.000
_cell.angle_alpha   90.00
_cell.angle_beta   90.00
_cell.angle_gamma   90.00
#
_symmetry.space_group_name_H-M   'P 1'
#
loop_
_entity.id
_entity.type
_entity.pdbx_description
1 polymer ?
#
loop_
_entity_poly.entity_id
_entity_poly.type
_entity_poly.pdbx_seq_one_letter_code
_entity_poly.pdbx_strand_id
1 'polypeptide(L)'
;MIPALRSRWRRRATAFPAAALALALGCAGVLAAQPATAADGPAGGLPDTSLAQPAKPAASTKELRDRIVDAAKATGETPEDASPAKSPFIIGGGETTIASAPWMVQLGYYDPATGDGYFCGGTLVAPNKVLTAAHCVAGLDWVGNGAVLAGTTDLDDYTNGTATGVFRQWTHPRYNADTTQNDIAVLTLDAPLLDRPTLRLAASDDSALYKSGTTGTVYGWGLTSGADDATLSTKLKKANLPLVADATCKSAMASVLDGDYFIAGSMACAGTPASGADEGTNSPCNGDSGGPLVVGGKIAGIVSWGVAGCTAKGAYPVFTKVSSYIWAAQPRIDDADLSYDGRADLLARTPSGGLFQQNSTGTGLAQRAYQGANWQTATWALQADLDRDFYQDLIIRDKTDGKLYRSYLDHSVGDWAWMQISSVWGGYKSYAIPGDLTGDARPDLVAADADGSVYLYPGRGNGQFYGKVKVVSGAWKNVKLFGHGDLSGDGKPDLLVRSTDGTLWLYRGTGKEKTPWSTRIKARTGWNFTSYVSSGDVSGDGIADVITRDSAGKLWLYKGTNKATTDLFAARTSLGTGFNQYNLLF
;
A
#
# COMPACT_ATOMS: atom_id res chain seq x y z
N MET A 1 -3.72 33.10 49.62
CA MET A 1 -3.26 32.59 50.95
C MET A 1 -3.40 31.07 50.94
N ILE A 2 -2.29 30.38 51.08
CA ILE A 2 -2.01 28.96 51.16
C ILE A 2 -2.63 28.41 52.49
N PRO A 3 -2.88 27.08 52.70
CA PRO A 3 -1.84 26.07 52.54
C PRO A 3 -2.22 24.69 51.97
N ALA A 4 -1.17 24.03 51.54
CA ALA A 4 -1.01 22.63 51.16
C ALA A 4 -1.32 21.62 52.29
N LEU A 5 -1.72 20.41 51.92
CA LEU A 5 -1.61 19.22 52.75
C LEU A 5 -1.04 18.04 51.93
N ARG A 6 0.22 17.72 52.24
CA ARG A 6 0.88 16.45 51.86
C ARG A 6 0.40 15.34 52.80
N SER A 7 0.10 14.15 52.30
CA SER A 7 0.14 12.92 53.10
C SER A 7 0.95 11.83 52.38
N ARG A 8 2.03 11.48 53.09
CA ARG A 8 2.90 10.34 52.79
C ARG A 8 2.20 9.04 53.18
N TRP A 9 2.28 8.00 52.33
CA TRP A 9 2.10 6.62 52.77
C TRP A 9 3.32 5.78 52.39
N ARG A 10 3.84 5.08 53.41
CA ARG A 10 5.06 4.29 53.45
C ARG A 10 4.86 2.90 52.81
N ARG A 11 5.91 2.42 52.19
CA ARG A 11 6.13 1.03 51.77
C ARG A 11 6.03 0.08 52.94
N ARG A 12 5.45 -1.09 52.75
CA ARG A 12 5.77 -2.32 53.46
C ARG A 12 5.92 -3.46 52.44
N ALA A 13 7.13 -3.99 52.38
CA ALA A 13 7.46 -5.24 51.74
C ALA A 13 7.11 -6.39 52.71
N THR A 14 6.48 -7.43 52.24
CA THR A 14 6.44 -8.74 52.89
C THR A 14 6.73 -9.83 51.87
N ALA A 15 7.85 -10.49 52.06
CA ALA A 15 8.21 -11.72 51.39
C ALA A 15 7.50 -12.90 52.11
N PHE A 16 7.01 -13.88 51.36
CA PHE A 16 6.75 -15.24 51.84
C PHE A 16 7.08 -16.28 50.74
N PRO A 17 7.36 -17.53 51.12
CA PRO A 17 8.30 -18.39 50.43
C PRO A 17 7.67 -19.41 49.47
N ALA A 18 8.54 -20.05 48.70
CA ALA A 18 8.25 -21.13 47.77
C ALA A 18 7.62 -22.37 48.47
N ALA A 19 6.58 -22.93 47.87
CA ALA A 19 6.18 -24.31 48.07
C ALA A 19 5.94 -24.95 46.70
N ALA A 20 6.73 -25.96 46.39
CA ALA A 20 6.59 -26.84 45.26
C ALA A 20 5.38 -27.77 45.47
N LEU A 21 4.52 -27.85 44.46
CA LEU A 21 3.60 -28.98 44.31
C LEU A 21 3.54 -29.40 42.86
N ALA A 22 4.08 -30.58 42.58
CA ALA A 22 3.94 -31.27 41.31
C ALA A 22 2.56 -31.93 41.26
N LEU A 23 1.82 -31.67 40.17
CA LEU A 23 0.71 -32.54 39.73
C LEU A 23 0.70 -32.60 38.20
N ALA A 24 0.86 -33.83 37.71
CA ALA A 24 0.75 -34.20 36.33
C ALA A 24 -0.74 -34.26 35.91
N LEU A 25 -1.02 -33.91 34.70
CA LEU A 25 -1.87 -34.55 33.67
C LEU A 25 -2.53 -33.52 32.74
N GLY A 26 -2.47 -33.80 31.45
CA GLY A 26 -3.31 -33.17 30.44
C GLY A 26 -2.56 -32.69 29.20
N CYS A 27 -2.22 -33.63 28.30
CA CYS A 27 -1.79 -33.29 26.93
C CYS A 27 -2.90 -32.56 26.17
N ALA A 28 -2.75 -31.25 26.01
CA ALA A 28 -3.37 -30.52 24.93
C ALA A 28 -2.22 -29.91 24.12
N GLY A 29 -1.97 -30.45 22.92
CA GLY A 29 -0.89 -30.01 22.06
C GLY A 29 -1.14 -28.57 21.58
N VAL A 30 -0.46 -27.64 22.20
CA VAL A 30 -0.20 -26.33 21.62
C VAL A 30 0.96 -26.56 20.64
N LEU A 31 0.68 -26.56 19.36
CA LEU A 31 1.72 -26.44 18.33
C LEU A 31 2.38 -25.06 18.50
N ALA A 32 3.42 -25.01 19.31
CA ALA A 32 4.34 -23.89 19.32
C ALA A 32 4.93 -23.79 17.90
N ALA A 33 4.72 -22.66 17.23
CA ALA A 33 5.45 -22.31 16.03
C ALA A 33 6.94 -22.34 16.38
N GLN A 34 7.68 -23.30 15.83
CA GLN A 34 9.13 -23.31 15.94
C GLN A 34 9.65 -22.07 15.20
N PRO A 35 10.62 -21.35 15.76
CA PRO A 35 11.35 -20.35 14.99
C PRO A 35 11.94 -21.05 13.77
N ALA A 36 11.80 -20.46 12.59
CA ALA A 36 12.40 -20.96 11.38
C ALA A 36 13.92 -21.02 11.61
N THR A 37 14.48 -22.23 11.73
CA THR A 37 15.92 -22.41 11.70
C THR A 37 16.39 -21.94 10.33
N ALA A 38 17.42 -21.10 10.30
CA ALA A 38 18.10 -20.73 9.07
C ALA A 38 18.40 -22.02 8.29
N ALA A 39 17.78 -22.18 7.11
CA ALA A 39 17.97 -23.36 6.32
C ALA A 39 19.41 -23.34 5.78
N ASP A 40 20.09 -24.49 5.84
CA ASP A 40 21.40 -24.67 5.22
C ASP A 40 21.36 -24.12 3.78
N GLY A 41 22.19 -23.13 3.49
CA GLY A 41 22.33 -22.53 2.17
C GLY A 41 22.84 -23.55 1.14
N PRO A 42 22.78 -23.23 -0.17
CA PRO A 42 23.33 -24.12 -1.20
C PRO A 42 24.82 -24.37 -1.00
N ALA A 43 25.31 -25.52 -1.44
CA ALA A 43 26.69 -26.00 -1.24
C ALA A 43 27.81 -25.08 -1.80
N GLY A 44 27.46 -23.98 -2.46
CA GLY A 44 28.36 -22.95 -2.99
C GLY A 44 28.27 -21.59 -2.29
N GLY A 45 27.52 -21.50 -1.18
CA GLY A 45 27.17 -20.23 -0.55
C GLY A 45 26.06 -19.47 -1.30
N LEU A 46 25.22 -18.75 -0.57
CA LEU A 46 24.24 -17.83 -1.15
C LEU A 46 24.95 -16.55 -1.63
N PRO A 47 24.40 -15.83 -2.62
CA PRO A 47 24.96 -14.56 -3.05
C PRO A 47 25.10 -13.54 -1.92
N ASP A 48 26.14 -12.71 -1.97
CA ASP A 48 26.21 -11.53 -1.09
C ASP A 48 25.21 -10.49 -1.56
N THR A 49 24.40 -9.99 -0.64
CA THR A 49 23.41 -8.93 -0.92
C THR A 49 23.59 -7.81 0.08
N SER A 50 23.80 -6.61 -0.41
CA SER A 50 23.85 -5.40 0.40
C SER A 50 23.10 -4.27 -0.30
N LEU A 51 21.79 -4.46 -0.49
CA LEU A 51 20.95 -3.37 -1.00
C LEU A 51 20.98 -2.23 0.00
N ALA A 52 21.16 -1.02 -0.49
CA ALA A 52 21.18 0.16 0.36
C ALA A 52 19.85 0.32 1.08
N GLN A 53 19.89 0.42 2.40
CA GLN A 53 18.73 0.82 3.17
C GLN A 53 18.58 2.34 3.11
N PRO A 54 17.35 2.87 3.17
CA PRO A 54 17.16 4.31 3.25
C PRO A 54 17.81 4.84 4.52
N ALA A 55 18.82 5.70 4.33
CA ALA A 55 19.59 6.27 5.43
C ALA A 55 18.85 7.46 6.05
N LYS A 56 17.64 7.26 6.59
CA LYS A 56 16.97 8.29 7.39
C LYS A 56 16.96 7.86 8.86
N PRO A 57 17.51 8.68 9.79
CA PRO A 57 17.26 8.44 11.20
C PRO A 57 15.75 8.58 11.42
N ALA A 58 15.11 7.52 11.89
CA ALA A 58 13.72 7.60 12.35
C ALA A 58 13.65 8.62 13.50
N ALA A 59 12.67 9.52 13.44
CA ALA A 59 12.38 10.40 14.57
C ALA A 59 12.06 9.54 15.80
N SER A 60 12.43 9.99 17.00
CA SER A 60 12.13 9.24 18.20
C SER A 60 10.61 9.08 18.39
N THR A 61 10.18 7.98 19.00
CA THR A 61 8.75 7.74 19.31
C THR A 61 8.13 8.92 20.09
N LYS A 62 8.90 9.55 20.98
CA LYS A 62 8.45 10.75 21.70
C LYS A 62 8.21 11.91 20.75
N GLU A 63 9.16 12.22 19.88
CA GLU A 63 9.05 13.29 18.89
C GLU A 63 7.83 13.10 17.96
N LEU A 64 7.61 11.88 17.48
CA LEU A 64 6.46 11.57 16.63
C LEU A 64 5.13 11.77 17.34
N ARG A 65 5.06 11.40 18.63
CA ARG A 65 3.87 11.65 19.45
C ARG A 65 3.67 13.14 19.74
N ASP A 66 4.74 13.86 20.02
CA ASP A 66 4.69 15.31 20.23
C ASP A 66 4.14 16.01 18.97
N ARG A 67 4.55 15.62 17.76
CA ARG A 67 4.02 16.15 16.48
C ARG A 67 2.51 15.95 16.36
N ILE A 68 1.97 14.79 16.75
CA ILE A 68 0.53 14.52 16.70
C ILE A 68 -0.22 15.39 17.70
N VAL A 69 0.30 15.52 18.93
CA VAL A 69 -0.27 16.39 19.97
C VAL A 69 -0.23 17.85 19.56
N ASP A 70 0.89 18.31 19.00
CA ASP A 70 1.03 19.71 18.58
C ASP A 70 0.20 20.01 17.33
N ALA A 71 0.02 19.04 16.42
CA ALA A 71 -0.92 19.16 15.31
C ALA A 71 -2.36 19.38 15.82
N ALA A 72 -2.80 18.56 16.78
CA ALA A 72 -4.13 18.70 17.36
C ALA A 72 -4.31 20.06 18.09
N LYS A 73 -3.30 20.54 18.80
CA LYS A 73 -3.34 21.86 19.47
C LYS A 73 -3.37 23.03 18.49
N ALA A 74 -2.59 22.95 17.40
CA ALA A 74 -2.49 24.02 16.40
C ALA A 74 -3.80 24.20 15.61
N THR A 75 -4.59 23.13 15.46
CA THR A 75 -5.94 23.22 14.86
C THR A 75 -6.97 23.91 15.77
N GLY A 76 -6.59 24.33 16.97
CA GLY A 76 -7.51 24.88 17.98
C GLY A 76 -8.39 23.84 18.65
N GLU A 77 -8.11 22.58 18.44
CA GLU A 77 -8.93 21.42 18.79
C GLU A 77 -8.27 20.61 19.92
N THR A 78 -8.06 21.23 21.11
CA THR A 78 -7.51 20.49 22.26
C THR A 78 -8.60 19.73 23.01
N PRO A 79 -8.34 18.47 23.40
CA PRO A 79 -9.30 17.65 24.15
C PRO A 79 -9.64 18.17 25.56
N GLU A 80 -8.86 19.11 26.12
CA GLU A 80 -8.99 19.52 27.52
C GLU A 80 -10.20 20.43 27.85
N ASP A 81 -10.87 21.01 26.83
CA ASP A 81 -11.97 21.97 27.05
C ASP A 81 -13.37 21.38 26.82
N ALA A 82 -13.50 20.07 26.63
CA ALA A 82 -14.78 19.43 26.38
C ALA A 82 -15.68 19.39 27.62
N SER A 83 -16.68 20.27 27.65
CA SER A 83 -17.76 20.22 28.64
C SER A 83 -18.61 18.97 28.46
N PRO A 84 -18.94 18.19 29.51
CA PRO A 84 -19.52 16.83 29.39
C PRO A 84 -21.00 16.78 28.97
N ALA A 85 -21.54 17.81 28.36
CA ALA A 85 -23.01 17.96 28.21
C ALA A 85 -23.56 17.66 26.78
N LYS A 86 -22.75 17.36 25.76
CA LYS A 86 -23.27 17.00 24.43
C LYS A 86 -22.56 15.75 23.92
N SER A 87 -23.34 14.75 23.52
CA SER A 87 -22.84 13.48 22.99
C SER A 87 -22.09 13.70 21.68
N PRO A 88 -20.80 13.37 21.60
CA PRO A 88 -19.96 13.66 20.45
C PRO A 88 -19.95 12.50 19.47
N PHE A 89 -20.14 12.79 18.15
CA PHE A 89 -20.08 11.75 17.10
C PHE A 89 -19.53 12.38 15.80
N ILE A 90 -18.87 11.62 14.85
CA ILE A 90 -19.14 11.86 13.42
C ILE A 90 -20.57 12.32 13.41
N ILE A 91 -20.92 13.49 12.93
CA ILE A 91 -22.26 14.05 13.14
C ILE A 91 -23.31 12.95 12.87
N GLY A 92 -24.10 12.60 13.89
CA GLY A 92 -25.08 11.49 13.82
C GLY A 92 -24.52 10.06 13.83
N GLY A 93 -23.20 9.87 14.01
CA GLY A 93 -22.57 8.55 14.12
C GLY A 93 -22.57 7.96 15.52
N GLY A 94 -21.82 6.87 15.72
CA GLY A 94 -21.64 6.19 17.01
C GLY A 94 -20.18 5.84 17.28
N GLU A 95 -19.86 5.62 18.58
CA GLU A 95 -18.52 5.14 18.96
C GLU A 95 -18.23 3.76 18.39
N THR A 96 -16.97 3.52 18.11
CA THR A 96 -16.47 2.22 17.70
C THR A 96 -15.06 2.02 18.28
N THR A 97 -14.46 0.87 18.04
CA THR A 97 -13.13 0.56 18.55
C THR A 97 -12.16 0.32 17.41
N ILE A 98 -10.88 0.54 17.66
CA ILE A 98 -9.83 0.20 16.71
C ILE A 98 -9.81 -1.29 16.36
N ALA A 99 -10.26 -2.17 17.25
CA ALA A 99 -10.43 -3.59 16.97
C ALA A 99 -11.44 -3.87 15.85
N SER A 100 -12.44 -2.99 15.68
CA SER A 100 -13.44 -3.08 14.60
C SER A 100 -12.98 -2.48 13.28
N ALA A 101 -11.97 -1.60 13.31
CA ALA A 101 -11.37 -0.92 12.16
C ALA A 101 -9.84 -0.82 12.31
N PRO A 102 -9.14 -1.97 12.40
CA PRO A 102 -7.73 -2.01 12.79
C PRO A 102 -6.76 -1.38 11.77
N TRP A 103 -7.25 -1.10 10.58
CA TRP A 103 -6.54 -0.39 9.50
C TRP A 103 -6.59 1.14 9.63
N MET A 104 -7.41 1.68 10.55
CA MET A 104 -7.51 3.13 10.74
C MET A 104 -6.23 3.70 11.33
N VAL A 105 -5.79 4.81 10.76
CA VAL A 105 -4.66 5.59 11.27
C VAL A 105 -5.03 7.06 11.32
N GLN A 106 -4.34 7.77 12.21
CA GLN A 106 -4.37 9.22 12.31
C GLN A 106 -3.11 9.80 11.71
N LEU A 107 -3.26 10.92 11.04
CA LEU A 107 -2.21 11.69 10.43
C LEU A 107 -2.11 13.03 11.13
N GLY A 108 -0.97 13.27 11.79
CA GLY A 108 -0.66 14.56 12.41
C GLY A 108 0.52 15.22 11.68
N TYR A 109 0.32 16.44 11.24
CA TYR A 109 1.37 17.29 10.69
C TYR A 109 1.55 18.52 11.58
N TYR A 110 2.77 18.83 11.98
CA TYR A 110 3.08 20.05 12.72
C TYR A 110 4.42 20.63 12.26
N ASP A 111 4.37 21.85 11.77
CA ASP A 111 5.57 22.61 11.40
C ASP A 111 5.96 23.57 12.56
N PRO A 112 7.03 23.25 13.30
CA PRO A 112 7.46 24.08 14.42
C PRO A 112 8.00 25.47 14.00
N ALA A 113 8.33 25.66 12.71
CA ALA A 113 8.82 26.94 12.22
C ALA A 113 7.69 27.95 11.98
N THR A 114 6.50 27.48 11.57
CA THR A 114 5.34 28.32 11.30
C THR A 114 4.28 28.22 12.40
N GLY A 115 4.26 27.12 13.16
CA GLY A 115 3.20 26.80 14.12
C GLY A 115 1.97 26.18 13.44
N ASP A 116 2.04 25.89 12.14
CA ASP A 116 0.92 25.31 11.41
C ASP A 116 0.76 23.81 11.76
N GLY A 117 -0.46 23.41 12.07
CA GLY A 117 -0.82 22.02 12.33
C GLY A 117 -2.03 21.58 11.53
N TYR A 118 -2.01 20.31 11.09
CA TYR A 118 -3.11 19.67 10.35
C TYR A 118 -3.35 18.27 10.89
N PHE A 119 -4.61 17.90 10.93
CA PHE A 119 -5.07 16.60 11.40
C PHE A 119 -5.99 15.95 10.37
N CYS A 120 -5.67 14.71 9.98
CA CYS A 120 -6.41 13.94 9.00
C CYS A 120 -6.52 12.47 9.42
N GLY A 121 -7.46 11.76 8.84
CA GLY A 121 -7.53 10.31 8.87
C GLY A 121 -6.77 9.66 7.71
N GLY A 122 -6.52 8.37 7.83
CA GLY A 122 -5.96 7.55 6.77
C GLY A 122 -6.29 6.08 6.95
N THR A 123 -5.94 5.28 5.93
CA THR A 123 -6.16 3.84 5.93
C THR A 123 -4.90 3.09 5.59
N LEU A 124 -4.51 2.14 6.43
CA LEU A 124 -3.40 1.24 6.16
C LEU A 124 -3.78 0.27 5.03
N VAL A 125 -3.09 0.37 3.88
CA VAL A 125 -3.33 -0.43 2.67
C VAL A 125 -2.23 -1.45 2.40
N ALA A 126 -1.06 -1.26 2.99
CA ALA A 126 0.02 -2.23 3.18
C ALA A 126 0.67 -1.92 4.52
N PRO A 127 1.50 -2.81 5.11
CA PRO A 127 2.12 -2.55 6.42
C PRO A 127 2.83 -1.20 6.54
N ASN A 128 3.35 -0.68 5.45
CA ASN A 128 4.05 0.60 5.39
C ASN A 128 3.39 1.64 4.47
N LYS A 129 2.14 1.42 4.01
CA LYS A 129 1.46 2.34 3.10
C LYS A 129 0.13 2.79 3.67
N VAL A 130 -0.06 4.10 3.71
CA VAL A 130 -1.31 4.74 4.13
C VAL A 130 -1.94 5.48 2.96
N LEU A 131 -3.18 5.12 2.64
CA LEU A 131 -4.01 5.86 1.70
C LEU A 131 -4.75 6.97 2.43
N THR A 132 -4.72 8.19 1.86
CA THR A 132 -5.38 9.38 2.42
C THR A 132 -5.79 10.34 1.30
N ALA A 133 -6.31 11.51 1.64
CA ALA A 133 -6.65 12.57 0.69
C ALA A 133 -5.41 13.39 0.30
N ALA A 134 -5.38 13.91 -0.94
CA ALA A 134 -4.29 14.77 -1.38
C ALA A 134 -4.27 16.12 -0.66
N HIS A 135 -5.44 16.66 -0.30
CA HIS A 135 -5.51 17.93 0.45
C HIS A 135 -4.86 17.84 1.84
N CYS A 136 -4.77 16.64 2.43
CA CYS A 136 -4.02 16.41 3.67
C CYS A 136 -2.51 16.44 3.49
N VAL A 137 -1.99 16.29 2.26
CA VAL A 137 -0.57 16.02 2.00
C VAL A 137 0.08 17.09 1.11
N ALA A 138 -0.67 17.63 0.16
CA ALA A 138 -0.13 18.50 -0.87
C ALA A 138 0.41 19.83 -0.28
N GLY A 139 1.64 20.18 -0.67
CA GLY A 139 2.30 21.41 -0.24
C GLY A 139 2.92 21.35 1.16
N LEU A 140 2.80 20.24 1.87
CA LEU A 140 3.34 20.04 3.22
C LEU A 140 4.53 19.09 3.20
N ASP A 141 5.51 19.29 4.06
CA ASP A 141 6.67 18.37 4.23
C ASP A 141 6.36 17.29 5.27
N TRP A 142 5.60 16.27 4.86
CA TRP A 142 5.27 15.14 5.74
C TRP A 142 6.50 14.33 6.17
N VAL A 143 7.55 14.32 5.35
CA VAL A 143 8.80 13.62 5.68
C VAL A 143 9.51 14.27 6.86
N GLY A 144 9.54 15.62 6.88
CA GLY A 144 10.13 16.40 7.97
C GLY A 144 9.26 16.48 9.21
N ASN A 145 7.96 16.74 9.03
CA ASN A 145 7.06 17.26 10.08
C ASN A 145 5.84 16.37 10.34
N GLY A 146 5.64 15.29 9.55
CA GLY A 146 4.51 14.38 9.70
C GLY A 146 4.74 13.28 10.72
N ALA A 147 3.64 12.76 11.27
CA ALA A 147 3.59 11.54 12.06
C ALA A 147 2.28 10.80 11.81
N VAL A 148 2.31 9.48 11.94
CA VAL A 148 1.17 8.59 11.78
C VAL A 148 0.99 7.80 13.08
N LEU A 149 -0.22 7.78 13.62
CA LEU A 149 -0.57 7.01 14.81
C LEU A 149 -1.56 5.91 14.43
N ALA A 150 -1.21 4.67 14.75
CA ALA A 150 -2.04 3.49 14.52
C ALA A 150 -2.34 2.75 15.82
N GLY A 151 -3.49 2.07 15.87
CA GLY A 151 -3.79 1.10 16.93
C GLY A 151 -4.31 1.68 18.23
N THR A 152 -4.74 2.94 18.25
CA THR A 152 -5.48 3.51 19.38
C THR A 152 -6.94 3.76 19.01
N THR A 153 -7.84 3.56 19.97
CA THR A 153 -9.24 3.98 19.85
C THR A 153 -9.39 5.42 20.35
N ASP A 154 -8.56 5.81 21.29
CA ASP A 154 -8.68 7.02 22.08
C ASP A 154 -7.49 7.93 21.84
N LEU A 155 -7.73 9.15 21.36
CA LEU A 155 -6.71 10.16 21.16
C LEU A 155 -6.10 10.70 22.45
N ASP A 156 -6.84 10.66 23.56
CA ASP A 156 -6.30 11.05 24.88
C ASP A 156 -5.26 10.02 25.36
N ASP A 157 -5.24 8.83 24.77
CA ASP A 157 -4.29 7.77 25.09
C ASP A 157 -3.30 7.53 23.94
N TYR A 158 -2.48 8.52 23.66
CA TYR A 158 -1.39 8.43 22.68
C TYR A 158 -0.34 7.37 23.06
N THR A 159 -0.38 6.83 24.28
CA THR A 159 0.62 5.86 24.75
C THR A 159 0.35 4.45 24.25
N ASN A 160 -0.90 4.10 23.97
CA ASN A 160 -1.32 2.76 23.54
C ASN A 160 -1.22 2.53 22.03
N GLY A 161 -1.02 3.58 21.24
CA GLY A 161 -0.82 3.47 19.79
C GLY A 161 0.65 3.30 19.41
N THR A 162 0.90 2.90 18.16
CA THR A 162 2.21 2.91 17.53
C THR A 162 2.35 4.16 16.66
N ALA A 163 3.26 5.05 17.03
CA ALA A 163 3.60 6.23 16.22
C ALA A 163 4.78 5.90 15.30
N THR A 164 4.67 6.27 14.02
CA THR A 164 5.71 6.11 12.99
C THR A 164 5.81 7.39 12.17
N GLY A 165 6.99 7.65 11.60
CA GLY A 165 7.21 8.79 10.73
C GLY A 165 6.82 8.48 9.28
N VAL A 166 6.99 9.47 8.41
CA VAL A 166 6.75 9.35 6.98
C VAL A 166 8.08 9.36 6.26
N PHE A 167 8.37 8.28 5.54
CA PHE A 167 9.57 8.16 4.71
C PHE A 167 9.40 8.86 3.36
N ARG A 168 8.22 8.73 2.73
CA ARG A 168 7.91 9.31 1.42
C ARG A 168 6.43 9.68 1.34
N GLN A 169 6.15 10.76 0.63
CA GLN A 169 4.80 11.18 0.31
C GLN A 169 4.58 11.21 -1.20
N TRP A 170 3.41 10.79 -1.64
CA TRP A 170 2.94 10.93 -3.00
C TRP A 170 1.53 11.51 -3.00
N THR A 171 1.31 12.53 -3.83
CA THR A 171 -0.02 13.06 -4.14
C THR A 171 -0.30 12.87 -5.62
N HIS A 172 -1.55 12.68 -5.97
CA HIS A 172 -1.91 12.56 -7.38
C HIS A 172 -1.41 13.79 -8.15
N PRO A 173 -0.62 13.62 -9.25
CA PRO A 173 0.08 14.73 -9.92
C PRO A 173 -0.86 15.76 -10.55
N ARG A 174 -2.14 15.44 -10.71
CA ARG A 174 -3.18 16.35 -11.18
C ARG A 174 -4.16 16.75 -10.08
N TYR A 175 -3.76 16.64 -8.82
CA TYR A 175 -4.56 17.19 -7.74
C TYR A 175 -4.77 18.69 -7.95
N ASN A 176 -6.01 19.13 -7.75
CA ASN A 176 -6.38 20.54 -7.88
C ASN A 176 -7.07 20.98 -6.59
N ALA A 177 -6.43 21.88 -5.86
CA ALA A 177 -6.93 22.35 -4.57
C ALA A 177 -8.23 23.18 -4.69
N ASP A 178 -8.43 23.89 -5.80
CA ASP A 178 -9.62 24.73 -5.99
C ASP A 178 -10.89 23.91 -6.23
N THR A 179 -10.75 22.75 -6.86
CA THR A 179 -11.88 21.87 -7.24
C THR A 179 -11.90 20.57 -6.47
N THR A 180 -10.90 20.31 -5.61
CA THR A 180 -10.65 19.03 -4.94
C THR A 180 -10.67 17.80 -5.87
N GLN A 181 -10.45 18.01 -7.16
CA GLN A 181 -10.35 16.94 -8.13
C GLN A 181 -9.04 16.19 -7.95
N ASN A 182 -9.07 14.87 -8.12
CA ASN A 182 -7.91 13.97 -7.93
C ASN A 182 -7.37 14.00 -6.49
N ASP A 183 -8.25 14.08 -5.52
CA ASP A 183 -7.93 14.20 -4.10
C ASP A 183 -7.59 12.83 -3.49
N ILE A 184 -6.40 12.32 -3.80
CA ILE A 184 -5.87 11.04 -3.32
C ILE A 184 -4.36 11.14 -3.14
N ALA A 185 -3.85 10.56 -2.06
CA ALA A 185 -2.44 10.51 -1.72
C ALA A 185 -2.06 9.17 -1.07
N VAL A 186 -0.79 8.81 -1.15
CA VAL A 186 -0.19 7.67 -0.46
C VAL A 186 1.02 8.15 0.33
N LEU A 187 1.04 7.85 1.62
CA LEU A 187 2.20 8.02 2.48
C LEU A 187 2.90 6.68 2.64
N THR A 188 4.22 6.66 2.48
CA THR A 188 5.06 5.52 2.84
C THR A 188 5.63 5.77 4.22
N LEU A 189 5.42 4.86 5.16
CA LEU A 189 5.90 4.95 6.53
C LEU A 189 7.39 4.65 6.59
N ASP A 190 8.09 5.17 7.59
CA ASP A 190 9.51 4.89 7.84
C ASP A 190 9.75 3.59 8.62
N ALA A 191 8.69 3.04 9.21
CA ALA A 191 8.69 1.71 9.82
C ALA A 191 7.36 0.98 9.52
N PRO A 192 7.39 -0.32 9.14
CA PRO A 192 6.19 -1.07 8.84
C PRO A 192 5.40 -1.44 10.11
N LEU A 193 4.08 -1.52 9.97
CA LEU A 193 3.13 -1.91 11.01
C LEU A 193 2.66 -3.36 10.76
N LEU A 194 3.57 -4.33 10.92
CA LEU A 194 3.40 -5.74 10.54
C LEU A 194 2.28 -6.47 11.32
N ASP A 195 1.96 -6.00 12.52
CA ASP A 195 0.93 -6.57 13.39
C ASP A 195 -0.49 -6.06 13.08
N ARG A 196 -0.65 -5.23 12.04
CA ARG A 196 -1.92 -4.57 11.74
C ARG A 196 -2.53 -5.06 10.45
N PRO A 197 -3.84 -5.37 10.44
CA PRO A 197 -4.57 -5.67 9.21
C PRO A 197 -4.60 -4.45 8.28
N THR A 198 -4.56 -4.72 6.99
CA THR A 198 -4.70 -3.73 5.93
C THR A 198 -6.07 -3.82 5.26
N LEU A 199 -6.50 -2.77 4.59
CA LEU A 199 -7.77 -2.74 3.87
C LEU A 199 -7.52 -2.54 2.37
N ARG A 200 -8.20 -3.33 1.53
CA ARG A 200 -8.04 -3.28 0.08
C ARG A 200 -8.75 -2.09 -0.55
N LEU A 201 -8.22 -1.63 -1.66
CA LEU A 201 -8.85 -0.61 -2.51
C LEU A 201 -9.96 -1.24 -3.36
N ALA A 202 -11.01 -0.46 -3.66
CA ALA A 202 -11.98 -0.80 -4.70
C ALA A 202 -11.30 -0.72 -6.07
N ALA A 203 -11.45 -1.78 -6.89
CA ALA A 203 -10.94 -1.84 -8.25
C ALA A 203 -11.90 -1.16 -9.25
N SER A 204 -11.43 -0.90 -10.46
CA SER A 204 -12.22 -0.19 -11.50
C SER A 204 -13.50 -0.93 -11.92
N ASP A 205 -13.52 -2.25 -11.79
CA ASP A 205 -14.69 -3.09 -12.10
C ASP A 205 -15.63 -3.33 -10.89
N ASP A 206 -15.31 -2.81 -9.72
CA ASP A 206 -16.12 -2.90 -8.49
C ASP A 206 -17.36 -1.95 -8.53
N SER A 207 -17.96 -1.74 -9.70
CA SER A 207 -19.10 -0.83 -9.89
C SER A 207 -20.30 -1.13 -8.97
N ALA A 208 -20.46 -2.39 -8.55
CA ALA A 208 -21.51 -2.81 -7.64
C ALA A 208 -21.44 -2.11 -6.27
N LEU A 209 -20.25 -1.73 -5.80
CA LEU A 209 -20.05 -1.04 -4.54
C LEU A 209 -20.67 0.37 -4.53
N TYR A 210 -20.82 0.97 -5.71
CA TYR A 210 -21.31 2.35 -5.87
C TYR A 210 -22.79 2.45 -6.27
N LYS A 211 -23.53 1.34 -6.23
CA LYS A 211 -24.97 1.38 -6.48
C LYS A 211 -25.67 2.20 -5.42
N SER A 212 -26.57 3.10 -5.84
CA SER A 212 -27.40 3.89 -4.92
C SER A 212 -28.12 3.00 -3.90
N GLY A 213 -28.08 3.39 -2.65
CA GLY A 213 -28.63 2.63 -1.51
C GLY A 213 -27.72 1.56 -0.92
N THR A 214 -26.58 1.23 -1.57
CA THR A 214 -25.56 0.36 -0.95
C THR A 214 -25.01 1.05 0.29
N THR A 215 -24.95 0.34 1.42
CA THR A 215 -24.44 0.91 2.66
C THR A 215 -22.92 0.92 2.69
N GLY A 216 -22.33 2.10 2.87
CA GLY A 216 -20.94 2.29 3.24
C GLY A 216 -20.82 2.65 4.72
N THR A 217 -19.66 2.43 5.31
CA THR A 217 -19.35 2.86 6.68
C THR A 217 -18.14 3.79 6.62
N VAL A 218 -18.29 5.02 7.12
CA VAL A 218 -17.20 5.97 7.31
C VAL A 218 -16.67 5.87 8.74
N TYR A 219 -15.37 6.08 8.91
CA TYR A 219 -14.67 6.04 10.19
C TYR A 219 -13.79 7.27 10.36
N GLY A 220 -13.63 7.76 11.60
CA GLY A 220 -12.70 8.85 11.90
C GLY A 220 -12.83 9.39 13.32
N TRP A 221 -12.04 10.43 13.59
CA TRP A 221 -11.99 11.18 14.86
C TRP A 221 -12.30 12.66 14.65
N GLY A 222 -12.96 13.01 13.56
CA GLY A 222 -13.28 14.39 13.21
C GLY A 222 -14.27 15.07 14.14
N LEU A 223 -14.60 16.31 13.80
CA LEU A 223 -15.54 17.14 14.55
C LEU A 223 -16.88 16.44 14.72
N THR A 224 -17.45 16.63 15.89
CA THR A 224 -18.66 15.96 16.36
C THR A 224 -19.91 16.82 16.23
N SER A 225 -19.74 18.07 15.83
CA SER A 225 -20.79 19.07 15.64
C SER A 225 -20.40 20.01 14.49
N GLY A 226 -21.39 20.63 13.85
CA GLY A 226 -21.20 21.73 12.91
C GLY A 226 -21.04 23.11 13.56
N ALA A 227 -21.00 23.19 14.89
CA ALA A 227 -20.83 24.44 15.62
C ALA A 227 -19.37 24.94 15.52
N ASP A 228 -19.20 26.28 15.61
CA ASP A 228 -17.87 26.91 15.50
C ASP A 228 -16.93 26.57 16.68
N ASP A 229 -17.49 26.13 17.83
CA ASP A 229 -16.77 25.68 19.01
C ASP A 229 -16.65 24.16 19.14
N ALA A 230 -16.91 23.44 18.04
CA ALA A 230 -16.80 21.98 18.03
C ALA A 230 -15.35 21.53 18.17
N THR A 231 -15.15 20.40 18.85
CA THR A 231 -13.85 19.76 19.05
C THR A 231 -13.77 18.42 18.33
N LEU A 232 -12.54 17.95 18.03
CA LEU A 232 -12.29 16.61 17.53
C LEU A 232 -12.80 15.55 18.52
N SER A 233 -13.27 14.43 17.99
CA SER A 233 -13.57 13.28 18.83
C SER A 233 -12.29 12.64 19.37
N THR A 234 -12.19 12.48 20.69
CA THR A 234 -11.11 11.68 21.27
C THR A 234 -11.29 10.18 20.99
N LYS A 235 -12.53 9.73 20.78
CA LYS A 235 -12.87 8.33 20.50
C LYS A 235 -13.11 8.09 19.01
N LEU A 236 -12.65 6.94 18.49
CA LEU A 236 -12.96 6.53 17.13
C LEU A 236 -14.48 6.40 16.94
N LYS A 237 -14.98 7.02 15.88
CA LYS A 237 -16.39 7.02 15.51
C LYS A 237 -16.61 6.31 14.17
N LYS A 238 -17.88 5.94 13.92
CA LYS A 238 -18.34 5.47 12.61
C LYS A 238 -19.78 5.89 12.34
N ALA A 239 -20.12 6.03 11.06
CA ALA A 239 -21.50 6.18 10.59
C ALA A 239 -21.76 5.31 9.36
N ASN A 240 -22.98 4.79 9.26
CA ASN A 240 -23.42 4.07 8.08
C ASN A 240 -24.12 5.04 7.12
N LEU A 241 -23.61 5.11 5.90
CA LEU A 241 -24.02 6.07 4.90
C LEU A 241 -24.47 5.32 3.62
N PRO A 242 -25.72 5.44 3.17
CA PRO A 242 -26.13 4.88 1.87
C PRO A 242 -25.46 5.65 0.74
N LEU A 243 -24.90 4.95 -0.24
CA LEU A 243 -24.35 5.54 -1.47
C LEU A 243 -25.45 6.25 -2.24
N VAL A 244 -25.14 7.40 -2.82
CA VAL A 244 -26.06 8.26 -3.57
C VAL A 244 -25.73 8.22 -5.06
N ALA A 245 -26.73 8.20 -5.92
CA ALA A 245 -26.51 8.26 -7.37
C ALA A 245 -25.84 9.59 -7.77
N ASP A 246 -24.87 9.54 -8.68
CA ASP A 246 -24.09 10.72 -9.13
C ASP A 246 -25.00 11.89 -9.55
N ALA A 247 -26.09 11.61 -10.28
CA ALA A 247 -27.02 12.65 -10.73
C ALA A 247 -27.74 13.34 -9.56
N THR A 248 -28.14 12.58 -8.54
CA THR A 248 -28.79 13.10 -7.33
C THR A 248 -27.81 13.96 -6.53
N CYS A 249 -26.60 13.45 -6.32
CA CYS A 249 -25.54 14.18 -5.63
C CYS A 249 -25.21 15.49 -6.37
N LYS A 250 -24.96 15.43 -7.66
CA LYS A 250 -24.64 16.60 -8.50
C LYS A 250 -25.70 17.68 -8.37
N SER A 251 -26.98 17.31 -8.52
CA SER A 251 -28.10 18.24 -8.43
C SER A 251 -28.22 18.88 -7.05
N ALA A 252 -28.08 18.08 -5.98
CA ALA A 252 -28.17 18.56 -4.62
C ALA A 252 -27.03 19.53 -4.28
N MET A 253 -25.78 19.14 -4.59
CA MET A 253 -24.61 19.98 -4.30
C MET A 253 -24.59 21.25 -5.11
N ALA A 254 -25.00 21.23 -6.39
CA ALA A 254 -25.15 22.45 -7.20
C ALA A 254 -26.19 23.42 -6.62
N SER A 255 -27.28 22.89 -6.04
CA SER A 255 -28.32 23.73 -5.41
C SER A 255 -27.86 24.36 -4.10
N VAL A 256 -26.95 23.72 -3.34
CA VAL A 256 -26.45 24.22 -2.07
C VAL A 256 -25.30 25.23 -2.25
N LEU A 257 -24.44 25.01 -3.26
CA LEU A 257 -23.19 25.76 -3.45
C LEU A 257 -23.27 26.82 -4.57
N ASP A 258 -24.39 26.93 -5.26
CA ASP A 258 -24.54 27.79 -6.46
C ASP A 258 -23.43 27.54 -7.50
N GLY A 259 -23.15 26.25 -7.77
CA GLY A 259 -22.11 25.84 -8.73
C GLY A 259 -21.95 24.33 -8.86
N ASP A 260 -21.27 23.91 -9.94
CA ASP A 260 -21.03 22.51 -10.27
C ASP A 260 -19.65 22.05 -9.78
N TYR A 261 -19.55 21.72 -8.50
CA TYR A 261 -18.32 21.26 -7.85
C TYR A 261 -18.21 19.72 -7.83
N PHE A 262 -19.33 19.00 -7.98
CA PHE A 262 -19.31 17.53 -7.98
C PHE A 262 -18.99 17.00 -9.38
N ILE A 263 -17.91 16.21 -9.48
CA ILE A 263 -17.45 15.61 -10.74
C ILE A 263 -17.85 14.14 -10.77
N ALA A 264 -18.92 13.85 -11.50
CA ALA A 264 -19.41 12.49 -11.69
C ALA A 264 -18.31 11.55 -12.22
N GLY A 265 -18.27 10.33 -11.73
CA GLY A 265 -17.29 9.32 -12.11
C GLY A 265 -15.98 9.39 -11.34
N SER A 266 -15.54 10.54 -10.83
CA SER A 266 -14.32 10.69 -10.01
C SER A 266 -14.59 10.96 -8.53
N MET A 267 -15.80 11.39 -8.21
CA MET A 267 -16.30 11.61 -6.85
C MET A 267 -17.51 10.71 -6.58
N ALA A 268 -17.82 10.49 -5.33
CA ALA A 268 -19.00 9.78 -4.87
C ALA A 268 -19.62 10.50 -3.68
N CYS A 269 -20.95 10.46 -3.55
CA CYS A 269 -21.65 10.91 -2.35
C CYS A 269 -22.20 9.71 -1.58
N ALA A 270 -22.26 9.84 -0.27
CA ALA A 270 -22.95 8.89 0.60
C ALA A 270 -23.66 9.62 1.73
N GLY A 271 -24.70 9.02 2.29
CA GLY A 271 -25.50 9.59 3.37
C GLY A 271 -26.90 10.00 2.94
N THR A 272 -27.60 10.64 3.85
CA THR A 272 -28.84 11.36 3.61
C THR A 272 -28.55 12.85 3.50
N PRO A 273 -29.40 13.65 2.82
CA PRO A 273 -29.21 15.09 2.80
C PRO A 273 -29.15 15.64 4.22
N ALA A 274 -28.17 16.47 4.50
CA ALA A 274 -28.04 17.13 5.81
C ALA A 274 -29.30 17.93 6.16
N SER A 275 -29.67 17.93 7.44
CA SER A 275 -30.90 18.54 7.92
C SER A 275 -30.87 20.08 8.02
N GLY A 276 -29.68 20.66 8.11
CA GLY A 276 -29.42 22.05 8.47
C GLY A 276 -29.03 22.23 9.93
N ALA A 277 -28.89 21.12 10.68
CA ALA A 277 -28.47 21.07 12.07
C ALA A 277 -27.74 19.73 12.34
N ASP A 278 -27.11 19.59 13.49
CA ASP A 278 -26.49 18.32 13.92
C ASP A 278 -27.54 17.22 14.05
N GLU A 279 -28.69 17.57 14.63
CA GLU A 279 -29.81 16.63 14.73
C GLU A 279 -30.35 16.25 13.35
N GLY A 280 -30.43 14.96 13.08
CA GLY A 280 -30.90 14.41 11.80
C GLY A 280 -29.86 14.46 10.67
N THR A 281 -28.62 14.90 10.94
CA THR A 281 -27.50 14.84 10.01
C THR A 281 -26.59 13.65 10.33
N ASN A 282 -26.18 12.89 9.30
CA ASN A 282 -25.13 11.87 9.35
C ASN A 282 -24.03 12.25 8.35
N SER A 283 -22.90 12.76 8.83
CA SER A 283 -21.83 13.26 7.96
C SER A 283 -20.45 13.16 8.62
N PRO A 284 -19.38 12.76 7.88
CA PRO A 284 -18.02 13.08 8.30
C PRO A 284 -17.83 14.60 8.27
N CYS A 285 -16.92 15.08 9.11
CA CYS A 285 -16.62 16.51 9.23
C CYS A 285 -15.10 16.75 9.27
N ASN A 286 -14.66 17.97 9.59
CA ASN A 286 -13.25 18.32 9.68
C ASN A 286 -12.51 17.35 10.62
N GLY A 287 -11.33 16.90 10.23
CA GLY A 287 -10.56 15.86 10.92
C GLY A 287 -10.86 14.43 10.47
N ASP A 288 -12.00 14.15 9.83
CA ASP A 288 -12.28 12.87 9.15
C ASP A 288 -11.67 12.80 7.73
N SER A 289 -11.20 13.93 7.20
CA SER A 289 -10.53 14.06 5.90
C SER A 289 -9.48 12.97 5.70
N GLY A 290 -9.47 12.33 4.53
CA GLY A 290 -8.55 11.23 4.22
C GLY A 290 -8.95 9.88 4.79
N GLY A 291 -9.90 9.83 5.73
CA GLY A 291 -10.47 8.58 6.26
C GLY A 291 -11.29 7.80 5.22
N PRO A 292 -11.52 6.49 5.42
CA PRO A 292 -12.17 5.64 4.44
C PRO A 292 -13.70 5.66 4.52
N LEU A 293 -14.33 5.58 3.35
CA LEU A 293 -15.68 5.02 3.20
C LEU A 293 -15.56 3.55 2.78
N VAL A 294 -15.88 2.65 3.69
CA VAL A 294 -15.75 1.20 3.50
C VAL A 294 -17.06 0.63 2.98
N VAL A 295 -17.02 -0.04 1.82
CA VAL A 295 -18.18 -0.71 1.20
C VAL A 295 -17.76 -2.13 0.84
N GLY A 296 -18.49 -3.14 1.31
CA GLY A 296 -18.20 -4.54 0.98
C GLY A 296 -16.79 -4.99 1.39
N GLY A 297 -16.23 -4.42 2.46
CA GLY A 297 -14.86 -4.75 2.94
C GLY A 297 -13.74 -4.13 2.10
N LYS A 298 -14.01 -3.12 1.29
CA LYS A 298 -13.02 -2.38 0.48
C LYS A 298 -13.15 -0.88 0.71
N ILE A 299 -12.07 -0.13 0.50
CA ILE A 299 -12.09 1.32 0.48
C ILE A 299 -12.71 1.78 -0.83
N ALA A 300 -13.98 2.17 -0.79
CA ALA A 300 -14.70 2.69 -1.96
C ALA A 300 -14.56 4.21 -2.09
N GLY A 301 -14.40 4.93 -0.97
CA GLY A 301 -14.23 6.37 -0.95
C GLY A 301 -13.18 6.81 0.07
N ILE A 302 -12.64 8.01 -0.15
CA ILE A 302 -11.80 8.76 0.79
C ILE A 302 -12.57 10.02 1.14
N VAL A 303 -12.73 10.35 2.41
CA VAL A 303 -13.36 11.61 2.83
C VAL A 303 -12.59 12.78 2.22
N SER A 304 -13.27 13.57 1.39
CA SER A 304 -12.64 14.61 0.57
C SER A 304 -13.13 15.98 0.93
N TRP A 305 -14.41 16.29 0.71
CA TRP A 305 -14.95 17.60 0.98
C TRP A 305 -16.45 17.58 1.32
N GLY A 306 -16.92 18.68 1.87
CA GLY A 306 -18.33 18.93 2.18
C GLY A 306 -18.60 20.42 2.26
N VAL A 307 -19.82 20.79 2.59
CA VAL A 307 -20.17 22.19 2.83
C VAL A 307 -19.77 22.58 4.24
N ALA A 308 -19.33 23.82 4.43
CA ALA A 308 -18.88 24.34 5.70
C ALA A 308 -19.89 24.04 6.83
N GLY A 309 -19.34 23.65 8.01
CA GLY A 309 -20.13 23.20 9.16
C GLY A 309 -20.75 21.81 9.00
N CYS A 310 -20.51 21.09 7.86
CA CYS A 310 -20.90 19.69 7.62
C CYS A 310 -22.41 19.39 7.73
N THR A 311 -23.24 20.36 8.10
CA THR A 311 -24.69 20.20 8.36
C THR A 311 -25.57 20.98 7.39
N ALA A 312 -25.00 21.68 6.40
CA ALA A 312 -25.76 22.54 5.48
C ALA A 312 -26.92 21.80 4.83
N LYS A 313 -28.13 22.34 5.00
CA LYS A 313 -29.38 21.69 4.58
C LYS A 313 -29.34 21.26 3.13
N GLY A 314 -29.60 19.98 2.88
CA GLY A 314 -29.62 19.39 1.54
C GLY A 314 -28.27 18.95 1.00
N ALA A 315 -27.15 19.27 1.68
CA ALA A 315 -25.82 18.86 1.28
C ALA A 315 -25.55 17.35 1.58
N TYR A 316 -24.63 16.78 0.83
CA TYR A 316 -24.07 15.45 1.07
C TYR A 316 -22.56 15.56 1.31
N PRO A 317 -21.97 14.72 2.15
CA PRO A 317 -20.50 14.55 2.17
C PRO A 317 -20.02 13.92 0.85
N VAL A 318 -18.91 14.43 0.35
CA VAL A 318 -18.30 14.01 -0.91
C VAL A 318 -16.99 13.28 -0.65
N PHE A 319 -16.82 12.18 -1.35
CA PHE A 319 -15.68 11.28 -1.25
C PHE A 319 -14.95 11.20 -2.60
N THR A 320 -13.63 11.10 -2.57
CA THR A 320 -12.88 10.67 -3.75
C THR A 320 -13.24 9.23 -4.07
N LYS A 321 -13.69 8.96 -5.29
CA LYS A 321 -14.09 7.61 -5.74
C LYS A 321 -12.88 6.76 -6.03
N VAL A 322 -12.49 5.87 -5.09
CA VAL A 322 -11.22 5.12 -5.15
C VAL A 322 -11.07 4.31 -6.42
N SER A 323 -12.12 3.64 -6.90
CA SER A 323 -12.07 2.84 -8.12
C SER A 323 -11.68 3.62 -9.39
N SER A 324 -11.81 4.95 -9.37
CA SER A 324 -11.43 5.81 -10.49
C SER A 324 -9.95 6.22 -10.47
N TYR A 325 -9.27 5.98 -9.34
CA TYR A 325 -7.87 6.36 -9.13
C TYR A 325 -6.96 5.17 -8.80
N ILE A 326 -7.50 3.96 -8.84
CA ILE A 326 -6.76 2.75 -8.48
C ILE A 326 -5.50 2.58 -9.31
N TRP A 327 -5.55 2.90 -10.61
CA TRP A 327 -4.43 2.85 -11.54
C TRP A 327 -3.27 3.79 -11.15
N ALA A 328 -3.55 4.86 -10.40
CA ALA A 328 -2.52 5.79 -9.93
C ALA A 328 -2.01 5.44 -8.52
N ALA A 329 -2.88 4.87 -7.68
CA ALA A 329 -2.54 4.54 -6.29
C ALA A 329 -1.83 3.18 -6.16
N GLN A 330 -2.30 2.15 -6.89
CA GLN A 330 -1.76 0.79 -6.76
C GLN A 330 -0.26 0.68 -7.03
N PRO A 331 0.33 1.32 -8.08
CA PRO A 331 1.77 1.28 -8.29
C PRO A 331 2.58 1.88 -7.13
N ARG A 332 1.98 2.82 -6.38
CA ARG A 332 2.63 3.43 -5.19
C ARG A 332 2.62 2.53 -3.97
N ILE A 333 1.89 1.42 -4.06
CA ILE A 333 1.81 0.40 -3.02
C ILE A 333 2.76 -0.76 -3.33
N ASP A 334 2.96 -1.12 -4.61
CA ASP A 334 3.59 -2.36 -5.06
C ASP A 334 4.89 -2.20 -5.91
N ASP A 335 5.42 -1.00 -6.14
CA ASP A 335 6.60 -0.78 -6.99
C ASP A 335 7.89 -1.41 -6.44
N ALA A 336 8.75 -1.96 -7.32
CA ALA A 336 10.11 -2.40 -7.01
C ALA A 336 11.09 -1.20 -6.98
N ASP A 337 10.88 -0.31 -6.04
CA ASP A 337 11.64 0.94 -5.84
C ASP A 337 12.75 0.73 -4.81
N LEU A 338 13.95 0.36 -5.28
CA LEU A 338 15.12 0.11 -4.45
C LEU A 338 15.81 1.40 -3.97
N SER A 339 15.59 2.50 -4.67
CA SER A 339 16.14 3.82 -4.33
C SER A 339 15.23 4.65 -3.44
N TYR A 340 14.00 4.22 -3.29
CA TYR A 340 12.93 4.90 -2.52
C TYR A 340 12.59 6.29 -3.08
N ASP A 341 12.75 6.49 -4.40
CA ASP A 341 12.48 7.76 -5.07
C ASP A 341 11.13 7.83 -5.80
N GLY A 342 10.36 6.76 -5.74
CA GLY A 342 9.04 6.65 -6.39
C GLY A 342 9.07 6.06 -7.78
N ARG A 343 10.21 5.49 -8.20
CA ARG A 343 10.37 4.80 -9.49
C ARG A 343 10.89 3.40 -9.28
N ALA A 344 10.40 2.49 -10.12
CA ALA A 344 10.94 1.13 -10.12
C ALA A 344 12.35 1.08 -10.74
N ASP A 345 13.25 0.34 -10.11
CA ASP A 345 14.66 0.28 -10.43
C ASP A 345 15.05 -1.03 -11.14
N LEU A 346 16.24 -1.04 -11.74
CA LEU A 346 16.80 -2.16 -12.47
C LEU A 346 17.96 -2.81 -11.70
N LEU A 347 17.91 -4.11 -11.54
CA LEU A 347 19.06 -4.92 -11.13
C LEU A 347 19.66 -5.66 -12.33
N ALA A 348 20.99 -5.70 -12.39
CA ALA A 348 21.74 -6.28 -13.49
C ALA A 348 22.92 -7.11 -12.96
N ARG A 349 23.06 -8.37 -13.46
CA ARG A 349 24.14 -9.27 -13.05
C ARG A 349 25.10 -9.54 -14.20
N THR A 350 26.40 -9.44 -13.91
CA THR A 350 27.46 -9.84 -14.84
C THR A 350 27.63 -11.37 -14.86
N PRO A 351 28.23 -11.96 -15.94
CA PRO A 351 28.56 -13.39 -15.99
C PRO A 351 29.48 -13.84 -14.83
N SER A 352 30.34 -12.96 -14.31
CA SER A 352 31.22 -13.21 -13.18
C SER A 352 30.51 -13.20 -11.82
N GLY A 353 29.21 -12.85 -11.78
CA GLY A 353 28.40 -12.86 -10.56
C GLY A 353 28.37 -11.54 -9.79
N GLY A 354 28.88 -10.46 -10.37
CA GLY A 354 28.68 -9.12 -9.78
C GLY A 354 27.26 -8.62 -10.00
N LEU A 355 26.56 -8.25 -8.93
CA LEU A 355 25.25 -7.61 -8.97
C LEU A 355 25.40 -6.09 -8.97
N PHE A 356 24.62 -5.41 -9.80
CA PHE A 356 24.60 -3.95 -9.91
C PHE A 356 23.17 -3.44 -9.91
N GLN A 357 22.93 -2.36 -9.19
CA GLN A 357 21.69 -1.59 -9.20
C GLN A 357 21.86 -0.36 -10.11
N GLN A 358 20.83 -0.05 -10.87
CA GLN A 358 20.72 1.18 -11.64
C GLN A 358 19.34 1.81 -11.39
N ASN A 359 19.35 2.94 -10.67
CA ASN A 359 18.13 3.65 -10.33
C ASN A 359 17.55 4.33 -11.57
N SER A 360 16.24 4.29 -11.69
CA SER A 360 15.55 5.01 -12.74
C SER A 360 15.61 6.52 -12.51
N THR A 361 15.82 7.28 -13.58
CA THR A 361 15.67 8.75 -13.59
C THR A 361 14.36 9.17 -14.27
N GLY A 362 13.47 8.22 -14.58
CA GLY A 362 12.23 8.44 -15.31
C GLY A 362 12.40 8.50 -16.84
N THR A 363 13.56 8.90 -17.32
CA THR A 363 13.90 8.98 -18.76
C THR A 363 15.16 8.21 -19.13
N GLY A 364 15.92 7.76 -18.14
CA GLY A 364 17.18 7.04 -18.28
C GLY A 364 17.46 6.20 -17.04
N LEU A 365 18.69 5.74 -16.91
CA LEU A 365 19.20 5.03 -15.73
C LEU A 365 20.41 5.80 -15.16
N ALA A 366 20.46 5.89 -13.84
CA ALA A 366 21.59 6.47 -13.13
C ALA A 366 22.85 5.60 -13.27
N GLN A 367 23.99 6.13 -12.81
CA GLN A 367 25.23 5.37 -12.75
C GLN A 367 25.02 4.11 -11.90
N ARG A 368 25.51 2.96 -12.39
CA ARG A 368 25.39 1.69 -11.68
C ARG A 368 26.12 1.71 -10.35
N ALA A 369 25.48 1.17 -9.33
CA ALA A 369 26.05 0.90 -8.00
C ALA A 369 26.27 -0.62 -7.83
N TYR A 370 27.40 -1.02 -7.29
CA TYR A 370 27.69 -2.41 -6.98
C TYR A 370 26.95 -2.83 -5.70
N GLN A 371 26.26 -4.00 -5.76
CA GLN A 371 25.39 -4.49 -4.69
C GLN A 371 25.79 -5.84 -4.13
N GLY A 372 26.79 -6.50 -4.68
CA GLY A 372 27.25 -7.78 -4.15
C GLY A 372 27.89 -8.70 -5.19
N ALA A 373 28.46 -9.79 -4.69
CA ALA A 373 29.16 -10.82 -5.46
C ALA A 373 28.40 -12.16 -5.39
N ASN A 374 28.97 -13.18 -6.04
CA ASN A 374 28.55 -14.58 -5.98
C ASN A 374 27.16 -14.88 -6.61
N TRP A 375 26.62 -13.94 -7.40
CA TRP A 375 25.32 -14.08 -8.07
C TRP A 375 25.33 -15.01 -9.30
N GLN A 376 26.47 -15.62 -9.65
CA GLN A 376 26.57 -16.54 -10.81
C GLN A 376 25.74 -17.83 -10.64
N THR A 377 25.31 -18.16 -9.42
CA THR A 377 24.45 -19.32 -9.17
C THR A 377 22.98 -19.05 -9.46
N ALA A 378 22.52 -17.80 -9.42
CA ALA A 378 21.16 -17.45 -9.74
C ALA A 378 20.86 -17.65 -11.23
N THR A 379 19.98 -18.59 -11.59
CA THR A 379 19.59 -18.83 -13.00
C THR A 379 18.56 -17.85 -13.49
N TRP A 380 17.76 -17.30 -12.61
CA TRP A 380 16.86 -16.16 -12.79
C TRP A 380 16.66 -15.46 -11.45
N ALA A 381 16.17 -14.24 -11.50
CA ALA A 381 15.82 -13.45 -10.33
C ALA A 381 14.62 -12.56 -10.62
N LEU A 382 13.86 -12.23 -9.57
CA LEU A 382 12.75 -11.28 -9.57
C LEU A 382 12.85 -10.39 -8.34
N GLN A 383 12.25 -9.21 -8.42
CA GLN A 383 12.07 -8.28 -7.32
C GLN A 383 10.59 -8.28 -6.90
N ALA A 384 10.31 -8.33 -5.62
CA ALA A 384 8.97 -8.10 -5.05
C ALA A 384 9.08 -7.91 -3.54
N ASP A 385 8.22 -7.12 -2.94
CA ASP A 385 8.04 -7.02 -1.48
C ASP A 385 7.01 -8.08 -1.04
N LEU A 386 7.50 -9.32 -0.75
CA LEU A 386 6.63 -10.48 -0.47
C LEU A 386 6.01 -10.48 0.93
N ASP A 387 6.61 -9.80 1.88
CA ASP A 387 6.09 -9.70 3.26
C ASP A 387 5.53 -8.32 3.60
N ARG A 388 5.58 -7.39 2.63
CA ARG A 388 5.03 -6.06 2.76
C ARG A 388 5.70 -5.22 3.85
N ASP A 389 7.01 -5.44 4.02
CA ASP A 389 7.82 -4.75 5.01
C ASP A 389 8.50 -3.47 4.49
N PHE A 390 8.22 -3.07 3.24
CA PHE A 390 8.79 -1.91 2.55
C PHE A 390 10.13 -2.17 1.83
N TYR A 391 10.86 -3.21 2.21
CA TYR A 391 12.11 -3.57 1.56
C TYR A 391 11.87 -4.60 0.46
N GLN A 392 12.47 -4.36 -0.71
CA GLN A 392 12.31 -5.27 -1.85
C GLN A 392 13.06 -6.57 -1.60
N ASP A 393 12.35 -7.67 -1.65
CA ASP A 393 12.96 -9.00 -1.66
C ASP A 393 13.54 -9.35 -3.02
N LEU A 394 14.63 -10.11 -3.01
CA LEU A 394 15.18 -10.70 -4.22
C LEU A 394 14.91 -12.20 -4.23
N ILE A 395 14.11 -12.64 -5.16
CA ILE A 395 13.74 -14.05 -5.32
C ILE A 395 14.63 -14.65 -6.41
N ILE A 396 15.40 -15.68 -6.08
CA ILE A 396 16.29 -16.36 -7.03
C ILE A 396 15.99 -17.86 -7.12
N ARG A 397 16.27 -18.46 -8.29
CA ARG A 397 16.47 -19.88 -8.38
C ARG A 397 17.96 -20.18 -8.47
N ASP A 398 18.49 -20.93 -7.50
CA ASP A 398 19.86 -21.38 -7.53
C ASP A 398 20.04 -22.54 -8.51
N LYS A 399 21.12 -22.52 -9.33
CA LYS A 399 21.41 -23.58 -10.32
C LYS A 399 22.01 -24.84 -9.70
N THR A 400 22.61 -24.71 -8.51
CA THR A 400 23.36 -25.77 -7.86
C THR A 400 22.43 -26.85 -7.35
N ASP A 401 21.31 -26.44 -6.75
CA ASP A 401 20.32 -27.34 -6.15
C ASP A 401 18.91 -27.21 -6.76
N GLY A 402 18.71 -26.23 -7.66
CA GLY A 402 17.43 -25.98 -8.32
C GLY A 402 16.33 -25.43 -7.42
N LYS A 403 16.67 -25.02 -6.19
CA LYS A 403 15.71 -24.49 -5.21
C LYS A 403 15.45 -23.02 -5.42
N LEU A 404 14.35 -22.54 -4.80
CA LEU A 404 13.95 -21.15 -4.77
C LEU A 404 14.32 -20.54 -3.42
N TYR A 405 15.05 -19.44 -3.46
CA TYR A 405 15.47 -18.67 -2.28
C TYR A 405 14.99 -17.23 -2.38
N ARG A 406 14.80 -16.62 -1.21
CA ARG A 406 14.51 -15.21 -1.02
C ARG A 406 15.62 -14.56 -0.20
N SER A 407 16.18 -13.44 -0.66
CA SER A 407 16.92 -12.50 0.16
C SER A 407 15.96 -11.44 0.68
N TYR A 408 16.00 -11.13 1.96
CA TYR A 408 15.12 -10.22 2.65
C TYR A 408 15.84 -9.48 3.76
N LEU A 409 15.32 -8.34 4.21
CA LEU A 409 15.82 -7.66 5.39
C LEU A 409 15.29 -8.34 6.66
N ASP A 410 16.19 -8.90 7.48
CA ASP A 410 15.82 -9.41 8.81
C ASP A 410 15.83 -8.26 9.83
N HIS A 411 14.66 -7.75 10.16
CA HIS A 411 14.49 -6.64 11.10
C HIS A 411 14.98 -6.95 12.52
N SER A 412 15.13 -8.23 12.87
CA SER A 412 15.60 -8.62 14.21
C SER A 412 17.09 -8.36 14.40
N VAL A 413 17.85 -8.39 13.30
CA VAL A 413 19.31 -8.14 13.28
C VAL A 413 19.68 -6.90 12.47
N GLY A 414 18.76 -6.35 11.67
CA GLY A 414 18.97 -5.18 10.83
C GLY A 414 19.89 -5.44 9.63
N ASP A 415 19.93 -6.68 9.12
CA ASP A 415 20.81 -7.10 8.03
C ASP A 415 20.09 -8.02 7.06
N TRP A 416 20.66 -8.19 5.86
CA TRP A 416 20.10 -9.05 4.83
C TRP A 416 20.33 -10.53 5.15
N ALA A 417 19.24 -11.30 5.03
CA ALA A 417 19.23 -12.74 5.26
C ALA A 417 18.68 -13.50 4.04
N TRP A 418 18.95 -14.81 4.00
CA TRP A 418 18.42 -15.69 2.98
C TRP A 418 17.51 -16.75 3.60
N MET A 419 16.39 -17.02 2.93
CA MET A 419 15.44 -18.07 3.29
C MET A 419 15.13 -18.93 2.09
N GLN A 420 15.11 -20.27 2.27
CA GLN A 420 14.59 -21.18 1.25
C GLN A 420 13.07 -21.08 1.20
N ILE A 421 12.50 -20.75 0.02
CA ILE A 421 11.05 -20.69 -0.18
C ILE A 421 10.51 -22.07 -0.63
N SER A 422 11.22 -22.76 -1.53
CA SER A 422 10.74 -24.02 -2.09
C SER A 422 11.89 -24.89 -2.61
N SER A 423 11.71 -26.23 -2.51
CA SER A 423 12.67 -27.21 -2.99
C SER A 423 12.36 -27.78 -4.39
N VAL A 424 11.24 -27.40 -5.04
CA VAL A 424 10.72 -28.08 -6.25
C VAL A 424 10.57 -27.11 -7.43
N TRP A 425 11.69 -26.50 -7.88
CA TRP A 425 11.62 -25.44 -8.92
C TRP A 425 12.38 -25.75 -10.22
N GLY A 426 13.09 -26.87 -10.31
CA GLY A 426 13.92 -27.21 -11.47
C GLY A 426 13.13 -27.39 -12.79
N GLY A 427 11.84 -27.73 -12.73
CA GLY A 427 10.99 -27.97 -13.90
C GLY A 427 10.46 -26.73 -14.60
N TYR A 428 10.40 -25.58 -13.91
CA TYR A 428 9.82 -24.36 -14.46
C TYR A 428 10.78 -23.65 -15.42
N LYS A 429 10.21 -23.03 -16.46
CA LYS A 429 10.93 -22.38 -17.58
C LYS A 429 10.72 -20.88 -17.64
N SER A 430 9.64 -20.37 -17.07
CA SER A 430 9.32 -18.95 -17.05
C SER A 430 8.53 -18.58 -15.79
N TYR A 431 8.71 -17.36 -15.29
CA TYR A 431 8.21 -16.91 -14.00
C TYR A 431 7.84 -15.43 -14.07
N ALA A 432 6.88 -15.02 -13.23
CA ALA A 432 6.55 -13.62 -12.98
C ALA A 432 5.95 -13.46 -11.58
N ILE A 433 6.10 -12.28 -10.99
CA ILE A 433 5.36 -11.81 -9.83
C ILE A 433 4.61 -10.54 -10.25
N PRO A 434 3.40 -10.68 -10.82
CA PRO A 434 2.65 -9.52 -11.31
C PRO A 434 2.13 -8.62 -10.19
N GLY A 435 1.98 -9.16 -8.98
CA GLY A 435 1.34 -8.57 -7.81
C GLY A 435 0.24 -9.48 -7.28
N ASP A 436 -0.78 -8.92 -6.63
CA ASP A 436 -1.91 -9.66 -6.04
C ASP A 436 -2.91 -10.13 -7.11
N LEU A 437 -2.74 -11.33 -7.63
CA LEU A 437 -3.66 -11.96 -8.59
C LEU A 437 -4.85 -12.65 -7.92
N THR A 438 -4.75 -12.96 -6.62
CA THR A 438 -5.80 -13.65 -5.85
C THR A 438 -6.78 -12.69 -5.19
N GLY A 439 -6.42 -11.43 -5.07
CA GLY A 439 -7.23 -10.38 -4.46
C GLY A 439 -7.14 -10.38 -2.93
N ASP A 440 -6.05 -10.91 -2.34
CA ASP A 440 -5.85 -10.96 -0.89
C ASP A 440 -4.84 -9.93 -0.36
N ALA A 441 -4.42 -9.00 -1.22
CA ALA A 441 -3.45 -7.93 -1.01
C ALA A 441 -2.00 -8.43 -0.81
N ARG A 442 -1.65 -9.64 -1.30
CA ARG A 442 -0.30 -10.22 -1.22
C ARG A 442 0.22 -10.53 -2.62
N PRO A 443 1.51 -10.30 -2.89
CA PRO A 443 2.09 -10.64 -4.18
C PRO A 443 2.08 -12.15 -4.43
N ASP A 444 1.67 -12.54 -5.63
CA ASP A 444 1.57 -13.93 -6.07
C ASP A 444 2.62 -14.26 -7.14
N LEU A 445 3.11 -15.50 -7.14
CA LEU A 445 4.07 -15.97 -8.12
C LEU A 445 3.39 -16.87 -9.16
N VAL A 446 3.67 -16.60 -10.42
CA VAL A 446 3.22 -17.42 -11.58
C VAL A 446 4.41 -18.13 -12.18
N ALA A 447 4.27 -19.43 -12.45
CA ALA A 447 5.32 -20.24 -13.04
C ALA A 447 4.78 -21.15 -14.16
N ALA A 448 5.45 -21.16 -15.32
CA ALA A 448 5.18 -22.06 -16.44
C ALA A 448 6.22 -23.18 -16.49
N ASP A 449 5.79 -24.44 -16.61
CA ASP A 449 6.66 -25.58 -16.75
C ASP A 449 6.97 -25.93 -18.23
N ALA A 450 7.73 -27.00 -18.45
CA ALA A 450 8.20 -27.40 -19.77
C ALA A 450 7.08 -27.94 -20.68
N ASP A 451 6.00 -28.46 -20.11
CA ASP A 451 4.86 -28.96 -20.87
C ASP A 451 3.86 -27.85 -21.25
N GLY A 452 4.06 -26.64 -20.71
CA GLY A 452 3.21 -25.49 -20.94
C GLY A 452 2.04 -25.39 -19.96
N SER A 453 2.07 -26.14 -18.87
CA SER A 453 1.18 -25.92 -17.75
C SER A 453 1.64 -24.72 -16.93
N VAL A 454 0.69 -23.93 -16.41
CA VAL A 454 0.96 -22.76 -15.58
C VAL A 454 0.34 -22.93 -14.21
N TYR A 455 1.11 -22.55 -13.21
CA TYR A 455 0.74 -22.63 -11.81
C TYR A 455 0.82 -21.25 -11.17
N LEU A 456 -0.19 -20.95 -10.36
CA LEU A 456 -0.23 -19.82 -9.45
C LEU A 456 0.20 -20.30 -8.06
N TYR A 457 1.05 -19.54 -7.41
CA TYR A 457 1.47 -19.70 -6.03
C TYR A 457 1.02 -18.47 -5.23
N PRO A 458 -0.13 -18.56 -4.51
CA PRO A 458 -0.62 -17.45 -3.72
C PRO A 458 0.37 -17.07 -2.61
N GLY A 459 0.58 -15.77 -2.41
CA GLY A 459 1.45 -15.24 -1.37
C GLY A 459 0.88 -15.41 0.03
N ARG A 460 1.75 -15.61 1.04
CA ARG A 460 1.35 -15.67 2.45
C ARG A 460 1.49 -14.32 3.18
N GLY A 461 2.15 -13.33 2.57
CA GLY A 461 2.47 -12.07 3.21
C GLY A 461 3.55 -12.17 4.30
N ASN A 462 4.34 -13.24 4.29
CA ASN A 462 5.48 -13.47 5.17
C ASN A 462 6.71 -13.96 4.39
N GLY A 463 6.79 -13.60 3.12
CA GLY A 463 7.86 -14.01 2.22
C GLY A 463 7.77 -15.45 1.69
N GLN A 464 6.68 -16.16 1.96
CA GLN A 464 6.42 -17.53 1.50
C GLN A 464 5.16 -17.61 0.65
N PHE A 465 4.95 -18.76 0.00
CA PHE A 465 3.76 -19.03 -0.80
C PHE A 465 2.95 -20.21 -0.24
N TYR A 466 1.64 -20.22 -0.53
CA TYR A 466 0.78 -21.39 -0.34
C TYR A 466 1.05 -22.47 -1.40
N GLY A 467 0.37 -23.60 -1.30
CA GLY A 467 0.41 -24.66 -2.30
C GLY A 467 -0.02 -24.15 -3.67
N LYS A 468 0.62 -24.68 -4.74
CA LYS A 468 0.34 -24.26 -6.11
C LYS A 468 -1.06 -24.62 -6.58
N VAL A 469 -1.66 -23.73 -7.36
CA VAL A 469 -2.93 -23.93 -8.06
C VAL A 469 -2.64 -24.01 -9.57
N LYS A 470 -3.05 -25.10 -10.24
CA LYS A 470 -2.91 -25.20 -11.69
C LYS A 470 -3.97 -24.34 -12.38
N VAL A 471 -3.54 -23.33 -13.15
CA VAL A 471 -4.42 -22.35 -13.81
C VAL A 471 -4.44 -22.47 -15.33
N VAL A 472 -3.44 -23.12 -15.93
CA VAL A 472 -3.40 -23.47 -17.37
C VAL A 472 -2.89 -24.91 -17.54
N SER A 473 -3.47 -25.67 -18.44
CA SER A 473 -3.07 -27.03 -18.77
C SER A 473 -2.44 -27.11 -20.16
N GLY A 474 -1.12 -27.26 -20.23
CA GLY A 474 -0.36 -27.66 -21.44
C GLY A 474 -0.36 -26.71 -22.65
N ALA A 475 -0.93 -25.48 -22.49
CA ALA A 475 -1.14 -24.57 -23.63
C ALA A 475 -0.01 -23.54 -23.83
N TRP A 476 0.85 -23.33 -22.83
CA TRP A 476 1.82 -22.22 -22.82
C TRP A 476 3.27 -22.71 -22.92
N LYS A 477 3.56 -23.54 -23.93
CA LYS A 477 4.94 -24.03 -24.16
C LYS A 477 5.87 -22.90 -24.61
N ASN A 478 7.05 -22.84 -24.01
CA ASN A 478 8.15 -21.93 -24.39
C ASN A 478 7.76 -20.44 -24.39
N VAL A 479 6.74 -20.05 -23.62
CA VAL A 479 6.39 -18.65 -23.44
C VAL A 479 7.38 -17.95 -22.51
N LYS A 480 7.38 -16.61 -22.55
CA LYS A 480 8.00 -15.75 -21.54
C LYS A 480 6.90 -15.05 -20.74
N LEU A 481 6.93 -15.23 -19.43
CA LEU A 481 6.06 -14.57 -18.48
C LEU A 481 6.80 -13.37 -17.89
N PHE A 482 6.13 -12.25 -17.79
CA PHE A 482 6.58 -11.04 -17.10
C PHE A 482 5.35 -10.17 -16.83
N GLY A 483 5.52 -9.04 -16.20
CA GLY A 483 4.46 -8.16 -15.76
C GLY A 483 4.60 -7.88 -14.27
N HIS A 484 4.40 -6.64 -13.88
CA HIS A 484 4.33 -6.17 -12.52
C HIS A 484 3.42 -4.94 -12.49
N GLY A 485 2.46 -4.94 -11.58
CA GLY A 485 1.49 -3.86 -11.46
C GLY A 485 0.36 -3.88 -12.50
N ASP A 486 -0.44 -2.83 -12.49
CA ASP A 486 -1.59 -2.64 -13.36
C ASP A 486 -1.16 -1.99 -14.69
N LEU A 487 -1.16 -2.75 -15.76
CA LEU A 487 -0.84 -2.29 -17.11
C LEU A 487 -2.10 -1.87 -17.88
N SER A 488 -3.26 -2.39 -17.49
CA SER A 488 -4.53 -2.18 -18.19
C SER A 488 -5.34 -0.99 -17.67
N GLY A 489 -5.03 -0.49 -16.48
CA GLY A 489 -5.74 0.59 -15.82
C GLY A 489 -7.02 0.15 -15.09
N ASP A 490 -7.16 -1.16 -14.78
CA ASP A 490 -8.36 -1.69 -14.11
C ASP A 490 -8.18 -1.88 -12.60
N GLY A 491 -6.99 -1.53 -12.06
CA GLY A 491 -6.67 -1.61 -10.65
C GLY A 491 -6.26 -2.98 -10.15
N LYS A 492 -5.94 -3.89 -11.05
CA LYS A 492 -5.45 -5.22 -10.72
C LYS A 492 -4.13 -5.50 -11.46
N PRO A 493 -3.21 -6.24 -10.84
CA PRO A 493 -1.98 -6.57 -11.52
C PRO A 493 -2.23 -7.48 -12.73
N ASP A 494 -1.50 -7.23 -13.80
CA ASP A 494 -1.63 -7.90 -15.07
C ASP A 494 -0.45 -8.79 -15.39
N LEU A 495 -0.69 -9.86 -16.16
CA LEU A 495 0.33 -10.74 -16.67
C LEU A 495 0.57 -10.50 -18.17
N LEU A 496 1.82 -10.31 -18.54
CA LEU A 496 2.28 -10.30 -19.92
C LEU A 496 2.83 -11.65 -20.33
N VAL A 497 2.40 -12.14 -21.47
CA VAL A 497 2.84 -13.41 -22.05
C VAL A 497 3.33 -13.19 -23.47
N ARG A 498 4.64 -13.41 -23.68
CA ARG A 498 5.22 -13.41 -25.02
C ARG A 498 5.24 -14.85 -25.54
N SER A 499 4.50 -15.12 -26.61
CA SER A 499 4.45 -16.42 -27.29
C SER A 499 5.62 -16.59 -28.26
N THR A 500 5.89 -17.85 -28.68
CA THR A 500 7.06 -18.21 -29.50
C THR A 500 7.15 -17.48 -30.83
N ASP A 501 6.02 -17.08 -31.40
CA ASP A 501 5.93 -16.29 -32.63
C ASP A 501 6.25 -14.78 -32.46
N GLY A 502 6.59 -14.36 -31.24
CA GLY A 502 6.87 -12.96 -30.92
C GLY A 502 5.61 -12.13 -30.71
N THR A 503 4.44 -12.74 -30.57
CA THR A 503 3.22 -12.02 -30.17
C THR A 503 3.24 -11.78 -28.65
N LEU A 504 2.95 -10.54 -28.24
CA LEU A 504 2.73 -10.15 -26.86
C LEU A 504 1.24 -10.14 -26.56
N TRP A 505 0.87 -10.84 -25.50
CA TRP A 505 -0.49 -10.93 -24.98
C TRP A 505 -0.57 -10.33 -23.59
N LEU A 506 -1.62 -9.54 -23.36
CA LEU A 506 -2.01 -9.05 -22.04
C LEU A 506 -3.10 -9.96 -21.48
N TYR A 507 -2.93 -10.40 -20.24
CA TYR A 507 -3.91 -11.11 -19.43
C TYR A 507 -4.23 -10.26 -18.21
N ARG A 508 -5.42 -9.63 -18.21
CA ARG A 508 -5.83 -8.75 -17.10
C ARG A 508 -6.17 -9.57 -15.87
N GLY A 509 -5.68 -9.13 -14.72
CA GLY A 509 -5.97 -9.73 -13.43
C GLY A 509 -7.47 -9.70 -13.09
N THR A 510 -7.95 -10.69 -12.36
CA THR A 510 -9.35 -10.76 -11.90
C THR A 510 -9.48 -10.64 -10.39
N GLY A 511 -8.38 -10.80 -9.63
CA GLY A 511 -8.41 -10.91 -8.18
C GLY A 511 -9.06 -12.22 -7.70
N LYS A 512 -8.99 -13.31 -8.48
CA LYS A 512 -9.61 -14.61 -8.15
C LYS A 512 -8.62 -15.76 -8.37
N GLU A 513 -8.28 -16.49 -7.34
CA GLU A 513 -7.29 -17.56 -7.34
C GLU A 513 -7.47 -18.60 -8.46
N LYS A 514 -8.70 -19.08 -8.68
CA LYS A 514 -8.96 -20.15 -9.66
C LYS A 514 -9.05 -19.67 -11.12
N THR A 515 -9.27 -18.39 -11.33
CA THR A 515 -9.35 -17.73 -12.64
C THR A 515 -8.62 -16.41 -12.58
N PRO A 516 -7.27 -16.42 -12.37
CA PRO A 516 -6.51 -15.23 -11.99
C PRO A 516 -6.46 -14.15 -13.06
N TRP A 517 -6.83 -14.49 -14.30
CA TRP A 517 -6.90 -13.54 -15.41
C TRP A 517 -8.11 -13.77 -16.32
N SER A 518 -8.49 -12.71 -17.02
CA SER A 518 -9.55 -12.68 -18.03
C SER A 518 -9.06 -13.17 -19.38
N THR A 519 -9.94 -13.13 -20.40
CA THR A 519 -9.56 -13.44 -21.77
C THR A 519 -8.42 -12.54 -22.25
N ARG A 520 -7.41 -13.17 -22.90
CA ARG A 520 -6.23 -12.46 -23.40
C ARG A 520 -6.56 -11.40 -24.44
N ILE A 521 -5.78 -10.34 -24.42
CA ILE A 521 -5.83 -9.25 -25.39
C ILE A 521 -4.50 -9.23 -26.15
N LYS A 522 -4.54 -9.13 -27.48
CA LYS A 522 -3.34 -8.97 -28.28
C LYS A 522 -2.78 -7.56 -28.12
N ALA A 523 -1.65 -7.43 -27.45
CA ALA A 523 -1.03 -6.15 -27.21
C ALA A 523 -0.11 -5.73 -28.38
N ARG A 524 0.78 -6.61 -28.83
CA ARG A 524 1.73 -6.30 -29.92
C ARG A 524 2.20 -7.57 -30.65
N THR A 525 2.85 -7.35 -31.80
CA THR A 525 3.62 -8.40 -32.53
C THR A 525 5.08 -7.97 -32.65
N GLY A 526 5.96 -8.91 -33.03
CA GLY A 526 7.36 -8.62 -33.25
C GLY A 526 8.18 -8.37 -31.97
N TRP A 527 7.70 -8.84 -30.81
CA TRP A 527 8.40 -8.72 -29.52
C TRP A 527 9.52 -9.75 -29.42
N ASN A 528 10.64 -9.51 -30.09
CA ASN A 528 11.81 -10.39 -30.16
C ASN A 528 13.01 -9.76 -29.47
N PHE A 529 12.96 -9.68 -28.14
CA PHE A 529 14.02 -9.15 -27.30
C PHE A 529 14.76 -10.27 -26.57
N THR A 530 15.99 -10.00 -26.12
CA THR A 530 16.82 -10.95 -25.37
C THR A 530 16.49 -10.96 -23.88
N SER A 531 15.91 -9.87 -23.36
CA SER A 531 15.42 -9.78 -21.96
C SER A 531 14.16 -8.93 -21.89
N TYR A 532 13.35 -9.25 -20.88
CA TYR A 532 12.13 -8.52 -20.51
C TYR A 532 12.15 -8.33 -18.99
N VAL A 533 12.02 -7.10 -18.53
CA VAL A 533 11.96 -6.72 -17.11
C VAL A 533 10.71 -5.89 -16.90
N SER A 534 9.95 -6.21 -15.88
CA SER A 534 8.81 -5.43 -15.44
C SER A 534 8.88 -5.37 -13.92
N SER A 535 9.29 -4.22 -13.41
CA SER A 535 9.50 -3.94 -11.99
C SER A 535 8.52 -2.89 -11.44
N GLY A 536 7.60 -2.40 -12.27
CA GLY A 536 6.61 -1.39 -11.91
C GLY A 536 6.75 -0.12 -12.74
N ASP A 537 6.48 1.04 -12.14
CA ASP A 537 6.57 2.35 -12.77
C ASP A 537 8.02 2.85 -12.83
N VAL A 538 8.72 2.52 -13.90
CA VAL A 538 10.10 2.97 -14.16
C VAL A 538 10.13 4.45 -14.54
N SER A 539 9.10 4.94 -15.21
CA SER A 539 9.03 6.31 -15.71
C SER A 539 8.62 7.35 -14.67
N GLY A 540 8.02 6.92 -13.57
CA GLY A 540 7.51 7.79 -12.50
C GLY A 540 6.19 8.47 -12.85
N ASP A 541 5.46 8.00 -13.89
CA ASP A 541 4.19 8.59 -14.31
C ASP A 541 2.95 7.96 -13.67
N GLY A 542 3.15 6.95 -12.81
CA GLY A 542 2.10 6.25 -12.09
C GLY A 542 1.54 5.03 -12.83
N ILE A 543 2.15 4.62 -13.94
CA ILE A 543 1.71 3.49 -14.75
C ILE A 543 2.85 2.48 -14.86
N ALA A 544 2.52 1.20 -14.73
CA ALA A 544 3.52 0.13 -14.84
C ALA A 544 4.15 0.10 -16.25
N ASP A 545 5.45 -0.09 -16.31
CA ASP A 545 6.28 -0.04 -17.50
C ASP A 545 6.96 -1.39 -17.80
N VAL A 546 7.58 -1.49 -18.97
CA VAL A 546 8.42 -2.64 -19.35
C VAL A 546 9.77 -2.17 -19.93
N ILE A 547 10.85 -2.71 -19.40
CA ILE A 547 12.20 -2.60 -19.98
C ILE A 547 12.48 -3.84 -20.84
N THR A 548 13.01 -3.62 -22.05
CA THR A 548 13.46 -4.72 -22.92
C THR A 548 14.90 -4.49 -23.37
N ARG A 549 15.64 -5.59 -23.62
CA ARG A 549 16.97 -5.55 -24.22
C ARG A 549 16.95 -6.17 -25.61
N ASP A 550 17.42 -5.45 -26.61
CA ASP A 550 17.61 -6.00 -27.96
C ASP A 550 18.92 -6.81 -28.10
N SER A 551 19.14 -7.43 -29.27
CA SER A 551 20.34 -8.25 -29.55
C SER A 551 21.63 -7.43 -29.58
N ALA A 552 21.57 -6.13 -29.83
CA ALA A 552 22.71 -5.23 -29.79
C ALA A 552 23.08 -4.78 -28.36
N GLY A 553 22.30 -5.17 -27.35
CA GLY A 553 22.52 -4.79 -25.95
C GLY A 553 22.03 -3.39 -25.62
N LYS A 554 21.11 -2.85 -26.41
CA LYS A 554 20.45 -1.60 -26.11
C LYS A 554 19.19 -1.86 -25.28
N LEU A 555 19.00 -1.09 -24.21
CA LEU A 555 17.77 -1.11 -23.43
C LEU A 555 16.76 -0.11 -23.97
N TRP A 556 15.51 -0.54 -23.90
CA TRP A 556 14.34 0.21 -24.33
C TRP A 556 13.29 0.23 -23.22
N LEU A 557 12.79 1.42 -22.89
CA LEU A 557 11.63 1.59 -22.00
C LEU A 557 10.36 1.67 -22.85
N TYR A 558 9.38 0.87 -22.51
CA TYR A 558 8.01 0.90 -23.02
C TYR A 558 7.11 1.40 -21.90
N LYS A 559 6.73 2.68 -21.95
CA LYS A 559 5.82 3.27 -20.97
C LYS A 559 4.42 2.74 -21.14
N GLY A 560 3.79 2.31 -20.05
CA GLY A 560 2.39 1.93 -20.02
C GLY A 560 1.46 3.09 -20.37
N THR A 561 0.25 2.77 -20.83
CA THR A 561 -0.76 3.78 -21.21
C THR A 561 -2.09 3.59 -20.49
N ASN A 562 -2.22 2.58 -19.63
CA ASN A 562 -3.50 2.14 -19.04
C ASN A 562 -4.57 1.76 -20.08
N LYS A 563 -4.16 1.32 -21.27
CA LYS A 563 -5.08 0.90 -22.33
C LYS A 563 -4.93 -0.58 -22.61
N ALA A 564 -5.93 -1.36 -22.28
CA ALA A 564 -5.98 -2.80 -22.59
C ALA A 564 -6.25 -3.07 -24.08
N THR A 565 -5.39 -2.55 -24.98
CA THR A 565 -5.49 -2.65 -26.44
C THR A 565 -4.10 -2.83 -27.07
N THR A 566 -4.00 -2.70 -28.38
CA THR A 566 -2.72 -2.61 -29.11
C THR A 566 -1.89 -1.38 -28.73
N ASP A 567 -2.49 -0.40 -28.08
CA ASP A 567 -1.85 0.81 -27.57
C ASP A 567 -1.43 0.68 -26.09
N LEU A 568 -1.26 -0.56 -25.60
CA LEU A 568 -0.84 -0.85 -24.21
C LEU A 568 0.43 -0.07 -23.81
N PHE A 569 1.33 0.16 -24.75
CA PHE A 569 2.56 0.92 -24.56
C PHE A 569 2.69 2.09 -25.53
N ALA A 570 3.21 3.19 -25.04
CA ALA A 570 3.64 4.32 -25.85
C ALA A 570 4.83 3.93 -26.77
N ALA A 571 5.30 4.87 -27.58
CA ALA A 571 6.53 4.72 -28.35
C ALA A 571 7.72 4.52 -27.39
N ARG A 572 8.56 3.51 -27.69
CA ARG A 572 9.71 3.19 -26.84
C ARG A 572 10.75 4.30 -26.80
N THR A 573 11.37 4.47 -25.67
CA THR A 573 12.53 5.35 -25.47
C THR A 573 13.78 4.56 -25.13
N SER A 574 14.96 5.08 -25.46
CA SER A 574 16.23 4.40 -25.15
C SER A 574 16.66 4.69 -23.74
N LEU A 575 17.00 3.65 -22.97
CA LEU A 575 17.65 3.76 -21.65
C LEU A 575 19.17 3.62 -21.70
N GLY A 576 19.77 3.40 -22.88
CA GLY A 576 21.22 3.28 -23.04
C GLY A 576 21.65 2.03 -23.79
N THR A 577 22.97 1.85 -23.92
CA THR A 577 23.61 0.74 -24.65
C THR A 577 24.65 0.03 -23.76
N GLY A 578 25.23 -1.06 -24.25
CA GLY A 578 26.30 -1.80 -23.55
C GLY A 578 25.78 -2.85 -22.55
N PHE A 579 24.49 -3.15 -22.54
CA PHE A 579 23.90 -4.09 -21.57
C PHE A 579 24.14 -5.57 -21.91
N ASN A 580 24.87 -5.89 -23.00
CA ASN A 580 25.34 -7.26 -23.26
C ASN A 580 26.41 -7.73 -22.27
N GLN A 581 27.02 -6.84 -21.48
CA GLN A 581 27.89 -7.19 -20.36
C GLN A 581 27.15 -7.90 -19.22
N TYR A 582 25.82 -7.81 -19.17
CA TYR A 582 24.98 -8.48 -18.17
C TYR A 582 24.28 -9.68 -18.78
N ASN A 583 24.27 -10.80 -18.08
CA ASN A 583 23.58 -12.01 -18.50
C ASN A 583 22.24 -12.24 -17.77
N LEU A 584 21.91 -11.41 -16.78
CA LEU A 584 20.61 -11.37 -16.11
C LEU A 584 20.22 -9.91 -15.85
N LEU A 585 18.97 -9.57 -16.14
CA LEU A 585 18.32 -8.29 -15.85
C LEU A 585 16.98 -8.59 -15.17
N PHE A 586 16.67 -7.89 -14.07
CA PHE A 586 15.44 -8.09 -13.30
C PHE A 586 15.09 -6.88 -12.45
#